data_3e5cc5152548e2469784c70148ec2633
#
_entry.id   3e5cc5152548e2469784c70148ec2633
#
_cell.length_a   1.000
_cell.length_b   1.000
_cell.length_c   1.000
_cell.angle_alpha   90.00
_cell.angle_beta   90.00
_cell.angle_gamma   90.00
#
_symmetry.space_group_name_H-M   'P 1'
#
loop_
_entity.id
_entity.type
_entity.pdbx_description
1 polymer ?
#
loop_
_entity_poly.entity_id
_entity_poly.type
_entity_poly.pdbx_seq_one_letter_code
_entity_poly.pdbx_strand_id
1 'polypeptide(L)'
;MKDKQSLNYLGEYIAKCQNTEGAIAWEPNGKVDPWDHVESIMALNLLDFKDEALKGFDWLISSQQQDGSWYSEYQGEKITNLNKETNFCAYISSGALHHFLNYRELSFLEKIWPTLKKSIEFVISGQTDEGDILWAKDNNEEWMDDSLLTGCASIFKSLNDFNKIAKTLGYEEFILKEEIKNLKDSITNKPERFDRTWESKARYSMDWYYPVLCGI
;
A
#
# COMPACT_ATOMS: atom_id res chain seq x y z
N MET A 1 15.75 -24.12 1.94
CA MET A 1 14.81 -23.22 2.64
C MET A 1 15.05 -23.39 4.13
N LYS A 2 15.26 -22.30 4.90
CA LYS A 2 15.20 -22.40 6.36
C LYS A 2 13.81 -22.89 6.75
N ASP A 3 13.76 -23.82 7.68
CA ASP A 3 12.52 -24.40 8.18
C ASP A 3 11.59 -23.27 8.67
N LYS A 4 10.31 -23.22 8.22
CA LYS A 4 9.31 -22.24 8.69
C LYS A 4 9.26 -22.18 10.23
N GLN A 5 9.41 -23.35 10.89
CA GLN A 5 9.47 -23.43 12.36
C GLN A 5 10.57 -22.56 12.96
N SER A 6 11.72 -22.41 12.28
CA SER A 6 12.83 -21.57 12.78
C SER A 6 12.55 -20.07 12.74
N LEU A 7 11.48 -19.63 12.07
CA LEU A 7 11.06 -18.23 11.92
C LEU A 7 9.76 -17.90 12.66
N ASN A 8 9.13 -18.88 13.33
CA ASN A 8 7.84 -18.70 14.01
C ASN A 8 7.88 -17.56 15.06
N TYR A 9 9.02 -17.38 15.74
CA TYR A 9 9.20 -16.31 16.72
C TYR A 9 9.03 -14.90 16.12
N LEU A 10 9.28 -14.73 14.80
CA LEU A 10 9.03 -13.45 14.12
C LEU A 10 7.53 -13.18 13.97
N GLY A 11 6.75 -14.22 13.60
CA GLY A 11 5.29 -14.12 13.55
C GLY A 11 4.69 -13.81 14.92
N GLU A 12 5.17 -14.49 15.97
CA GLU A 12 4.78 -14.22 17.36
C GLU A 12 5.11 -12.79 17.81
N TYR A 13 6.27 -12.25 17.36
CA TYR A 13 6.62 -10.85 17.65
C TYR A 13 5.71 -9.87 16.93
N ILE A 14 5.45 -10.08 15.63
CA ILE A 14 4.52 -9.24 14.85
C ILE A 14 3.12 -9.27 15.47
N ALA A 15 2.64 -10.46 15.86
CA ALA A 15 1.34 -10.62 16.54
C ALA A 15 1.27 -9.86 17.87
N LYS A 16 2.38 -9.75 18.63
CA LYS A 16 2.45 -8.92 19.84
C LYS A 16 2.41 -7.42 19.57
N CYS A 17 2.78 -6.98 18.35
CA CYS A 17 2.67 -5.59 17.95
C CYS A 17 1.25 -5.23 17.49
N GLN A 18 0.36 -6.23 17.32
CA GLN A 18 -1.03 -6.02 16.92
C GLN A 18 -1.90 -5.67 18.11
N ASN A 19 -2.66 -4.58 17.99
CA ASN A 19 -3.63 -4.18 19.02
C ASN A 19 -4.96 -4.95 18.87
N THR A 20 -5.91 -4.70 19.78
CA THR A 20 -7.22 -5.36 19.79
C THR A 20 -8.05 -5.08 18.54
N GLU A 21 -7.87 -3.92 17.92
CA GLU A 21 -8.57 -3.49 16.70
C GLU A 21 -7.95 -4.07 15.42
N GLY A 22 -6.77 -4.69 15.52
CA GLY A 22 -6.08 -5.31 14.39
C GLY A 22 -4.93 -4.49 13.80
N ALA A 23 -4.70 -3.25 14.24
CA ALA A 23 -3.57 -2.44 13.80
C ALA A 23 -2.24 -3.03 14.28
N ILE A 24 -1.28 -3.16 13.36
CA ILE A 24 0.05 -3.71 13.65
C ILE A 24 1.04 -2.54 13.72
N ALA A 25 1.59 -2.29 14.89
CA ALA A 25 2.55 -1.22 15.13
C ALA A 25 3.99 -1.66 14.84
N TRP A 26 4.92 -0.70 14.70
CA TRP A 26 6.36 -0.95 14.51
C TRP A 26 6.98 -1.71 15.70
N GLU A 27 6.41 -1.49 16.87
CA GLU A 27 6.77 -2.16 18.12
C GLU A 27 5.53 -2.20 19.03
N PRO A 28 5.50 -3.02 20.09
CA PRO A 28 4.35 -3.07 20.99
C PRO A 28 4.01 -1.69 21.55
N ASN A 29 2.75 -1.26 21.36
CA ASN A 29 2.23 0.08 21.69
C ASN A 29 2.88 1.25 20.94
N GLY A 30 3.61 0.96 19.86
CA GLY A 30 4.24 1.95 18.99
C GLY A 30 3.27 2.56 17.99
N LYS A 31 3.85 3.28 17.03
CA LYS A 31 3.11 3.88 15.92
C LYS A 31 2.77 2.85 14.84
N VAL A 32 1.71 3.14 14.11
CA VAL A 32 1.24 2.38 12.94
C VAL A 32 1.24 3.32 11.75
N ASP A 33 1.79 2.90 10.63
CA ASP A 33 1.50 3.44 9.31
C ASP A 33 0.95 2.35 8.40
N PRO A 34 0.15 2.70 7.38
CA PRO A 34 -0.48 1.71 6.51
C PRO A 34 0.51 0.85 5.71
N TRP A 35 1.70 1.37 5.39
CA TRP A 35 2.72 0.64 4.62
C TRP A 35 3.30 -0.53 5.42
N ASP A 36 3.93 -0.24 6.56
CA ASP A 36 4.55 -1.25 7.40
C ASP A 36 3.52 -2.21 7.99
N HIS A 37 2.28 -1.72 8.21
CA HIS A 37 1.16 -2.57 8.59
C HIS A 37 0.85 -3.64 7.53
N VAL A 38 0.79 -3.27 6.24
CA VAL A 38 0.57 -4.21 5.14
C VAL A 38 1.74 -5.18 4.97
N GLU A 39 2.99 -4.70 5.10
CA GLU A 39 4.17 -5.59 5.07
C GLU A 39 4.14 -6.60 6.21
N SER A 40 3.74 -6.17 7.40
CA SER A 40 3.55 -7.05 8.56
C SER A 40 2.47 -8.11 8.30
N ILE A 41 1.34 -7.73 7.70
CA ILE A 41 0.31 -8.69 7.25
C ILE A 41 0.89 -9.72 6.26
N MET A 42 1.69 -9.26 5.30
CA MET A 42 2.33 -10.17 4.33
C MET A 42 3.29 -11.14 5.01
N ALA A 43 4.04 -10.69 6.01
CA ALA A 43 4.90 -11.56 6.81
C ALA A 43 4.09 -12.57 7.63
N LEU A 44 3.00 -12.16 8.28
CA LEU A 44 2.09 -13.04 9.01
C LEU A 44 1.51 -14.14 8.09
N ASN A 45 1.11 -13.79 6.86
CA ASN A 45 0.64 -14.76 5.87
C ASN A 45 1.68 -15.84 5.54
N LEU A 46 2.96 -15.44 5.40
CA LEU A 46 4.05 -16.38 5.09
C LEU A 46 4.38 -17.30 6.28
N LEU A 47 4.09 -16.86 7.49
CA LEU A 47 4.37 -17.56 8.74
C LEU A 47 3.17 -18.35 9.27
N ASP A 48 2.06 -18.42 8.50
CA ASP A 48 0.81 -19.12 8.83
C ASP A 48 0.02 -18.53 10.02
N PHE A 49 0.22 -17.24 10.32
CA PHE A 49 -0.57 -16.44 11.28
C PHE A 49 -1.78 -15.82 10.57
N LYS A 50 -2.66 -16.67 10.04
CA LYS A 50 -3.79 -16.24 9.19
C LYS A 50 -4.79 -15.35 9.91
N ASP A 51 -5.13 -15.68 11.15
CA ASP A 51 -6.15 -14.95 11.91
C ASP A 51 -5.67 -13.53 12.23
N GLU A 52 -4.40 -13.36 12.58
CA GLU A 52 -3.78 -12.06 12.82
C GLU A 52 -3.71 -11.24 11.51
N ALA A 53 -3.36 -11.89 10.40
CA ALA A 53 -3.37 -11.24 9.09
C ALA A 53 -4.78 -10.73 8.70
N LEU A 54 -5.83 -11.55 8.93
CA LEU A 54 -7.22 -11.16 8.66
C LEU A 54 -7.68 -10.00 9.56
N LYS A 55 -7.32 -9.99 10.85
CA LYS A 55 -7.57 -8.85 11.74
C LYS A 55 -6.90 -7.57 11.24
N GLY A 56 -5.67 -7.69 10.70
CA GLY A 56 -4.99 -6.55 10.06
C GLY A 56 -5.79 -5.97 8.88
N PHE A 57 -6.33 -6.81 8.01
CA PHE A 57 -7.21 -6.35 6.94
C PHE A 57 -8.53 -5.77 7.46
N ASP A 58 -9.10 -6.31 8.53
CA ASP A 58 -10.32 -5.76 9.14
C ASP A 58 -10.07 -4.36 9.72
N TRP A 59 -8.89 -4.09 10.28
CA TRP A 59 -8.50 -2.74 10.67
C TRP A 59 -8.41 -1.80 9.47
N LEU A 60 -7.80 -2.21 8.36
CA LEU A 60 -7.75 -1.40 7.13
C LEU A 60 -9.16 -1.07 6.62
N ILE A 61 -10.08 -2.03 6.63
CA ILE A 61 -11.48 -1.80 6.21
C ILE A 61 -12.17 -0.80 7.13
N SER A 62 -11.99 -0.92 8.45
CA SER A 62 -12.70 -0.10 9.45
C SER A 62 -12.13 1.32 9.59
N SER A 63 -10.83 1.51 9.33
CA SER A 63 -10.12 2.79 9.47
C SER A 63 -10.07 3.62 8.18
N GLN A 64 -10.56 3.08 7.04
CA GLN A 64 -10.59 3.79 5.76
C GLN A 64 -11.43 5.06 5.83
N GLN A 65 -10.87 6.18 5.36
CA GLN A 65 -11.56 7.45 5.27
C GLN A 65 -12.62 7.45 4.16
N GLN A 66 -13.54 8.43 4.19
CA GLN A 66 -14.62 8.53 3.21
C GLN A 66 -14.11 8.66 1.76
N ASP A 67 -12.98 9.33 1.58
CA ASP A 67 -12.33 9.52 0.27
C ASP A 67 -11.52 8.31 -0.20
N GLY A 68 -11.47 7.23 0.58
CA GLY A 68 -10.75 6.00 0.26
C GLY A 68 -9.33 5.93 0.80
N SER A 69 -8.83 6.98 1.43
CA SER A 69 -7.48 7.08 1.98
C SER A 69 -7.35 6.52 3.39
N TRP A 70 -6.10 6.54 3.91
CA TRP A 70 -5.74 6.42 5.31
C TRP A 70 -4.79 7.56 5.68
N TYR A 71 -4.81 7.94 6.95
CA TYR A 71 -3.79 8.85 7.47
C TYR A 71 -2.42 8.18 7.52
N SER A 72 -1.36 8.97 7.40
CA SER A 72 0.01 8.46 7.33
C SER A 72 0.50 7.83 8.62
N GLU A 73 -0.02 8.25 9.79
CA GLU A 73 0.45 7.69 11.06
C GLU A 73 -0.63 7.71 12.15
N TYR A 74 -0.68 6.61 12.90
CA TYR A 74 -1.55 6.43 14.06
C TYR A 74 -0.73 5.98 15.27
N GLN A 75 -1.20 6.32 16.49
CA GLN A 75 -0.69 5.75 17.73
C GLN A 75 -1.87 5.39 18.64
N GLY A 76 -2.18 4.11 18.76
CA GLY A 76 -3.45 3.65 19.31
C GLY A 76 -4.62 4.16 18.46
N GLU A 77 -5.60 4.79 19.12
CA GLU A 77 -6.73 5.43 18.42
C GLU A 77 -6.42 6.85 17.90
N LYS A 78 -5.25 7.42 18.29
CA LYS A 78 -4.89 8.78 17.93
C LYS A 78 -4.21 8.84 16.58
N ILE A 79 -4.68 9.75 15.70
CA ILE A 79 -4.00 10.10 14.45
C ILE A 79 -2.88 11.08 14.80
N THR A 80 -1.64 10.76 14.45
CA THR A 80 -0.44 11.56 14.74
C THR A 80 0.12 12.27 13.52
N ASN A 81 -0.21 11.78 12.29
CA ASN A 81 0.08 12.46 11.05
C ASN A 81 -1.15 12.41 10.13
N LEU A 82 -1.70 13.57 9.81
CA LEU A 82 -2.93 13.74 9.01
C LEU A 82 -2.70 13.69 7.51
N ASN A 83 -1.45 13.61 7.03
CA ASN A 83 -1.20 13.42 5.61
C ASN A 83 -1.81 12.10 5.13
N LYS A 84 -2.15 12.04 3.84
CA LYS A 84 -2.73 10.87 3.19
C LYS A 84 -1.84 10.47 2.01
N GLU A 85 -0.92 9.55 2.24
CA GLU A 85 0.09 9.16 1.26
C GLU A 85 -0.47 8.18 0.23
N THR A 86 -0.32 8.50 -1.05
CA THR A 86 -0.88 7.72 -2.16
C THR A 86 -0.26 6.33 -2.27
N ASN A 87 1.05 6.21 -2.04
CA ASN A 87 1.73 4.91 -2.05
C ASN A 87 1.26 4.01 -0.90
N PHE A 88 0.99 4.55 0.28
CA PHE A 88 0.42 3.79 1.40
C PHE A 88 -0.97 3.25 1.05
N CYS A 89 -1.82 4.11 0.47
CA CYS A 89 -3.15 3.72 0.06
C CYS A 89 -3.14 2.65 -1.04
N ALA A 90 -2.28 2.78 -2.06
CA ALA A 90 -2.18 1.81 -3.14
C ALA A 90 -1.69 0.44 -2.68
N TYR A 91 -0.75 0.40 -1.71
CA TYR A 91 -0.02 -0.81 -1.31
C TYR A 91 -0.92 -1.90 -0.73
N ILE A 92 -2.09 -1.54 -0.22
CA ILE A 92 -3.10 -2.47 0.28
C ILE A 92 -3.52 -3.49 -0.79
N SER A 93 -3.53 -3.09 -2.08
CA SER A 93 -3.82 -4.01 -3.19
C SER A 93 -2.76 -5.11 -3.31
N SER A 94 -1.48 -4.78 -3.11
CA SER A 94 -0.39 -5.77 -3.09
C SER A 94 -0.53 -6.73 -1.91
N GLY A 95 -0.86 -6.22 -0.73
CA GLY A 95 -1.14 -7.04 0.46
C GLY A 95 -2.33 -7.98 0.26
N ALA A 96 -3.42 -7.48 -0.30
CA ALA A 96 -4.63 -8.28 -0.57
C ALA A 96 -4.37 -9.39 -1.59
N LEU A 97 -3.67 -9.09 -2.70
CA LEU A 97 -3.28 -10.11 -3.65
C LEU A 97 -2.36 -11.15 -3.03
N HIS A 98 -1.38 -10.71 -2.21
CA HIS A 98 -0.48 -11.61 -1.49
C HIS A 98 -1.26 -12.58 -0.58
N HIS A 99 -2.23 -12.10 0.20
CA HIS A 99 -3.09 -12.93 1.03
C HIS A 99 -3.86 -13.96 0.18
N PHE A 100 -4.51 -13.50 -0.90
CA PHE A 100 -5.23 -14.39 -1.82
C PHE A 100 -4.32 -15.45 -2.44
N LEU A 101 -3.11 -15.10 -2.81
CA LEU A 101 -2.16 -16.07 -3.39
C LEU A 101 -1.75 -17.16 -2.39
N ASN A 102 -1.73 -16.86 -1.10
CA ASN A 102 -1.44 -17.84 -0.04
C ASN A 102 -2.62 -18.79 0.25
N TYR A 103 -3.85 -18.25 0.35
CA TYR A 103 -5.00 -18.99 0.87
C TYR A 103 -6.06 -19.32 -0.19
N ARG A 104 -6.06 -18.66 -1.35
CA ARG A 104 -6.98 -18.88 -2.47
C ARG A 104 -8.47 -18.70 -2.14
N GLU A 105 -8.80 -17.88 -1.17
CA GLU A 105 -10.17 -17.60 -0.72
C GLU A 105 -10.78 -16.42 -1.48
N LEU A 106 -11.70 -16.70 -2.42
CA LEU A 106 -12.39 -15.64 -3.18
C LEU A 106 -13.24 -14.75 -2.27
N SER A 107 -13.87 -15.32 -1.25
CA SER A 107 -14.69 -14.57 -0.28
C SER A 107 -13.92 -13.45 0.43
N PHE A 108 -12.59 -13.63 0.64
CA PHE A 108 -11.73 -12.57 1.16
C PHE A 108 -11.63 -11.41 0.15
N LEU A 109 -11.38 -11.72 -1.13
CA LEU A 109 -11.30 -10.67 -2.16
C LEU A 109 -12.64 -9.94 -2.33
N GLU A 110 -13.75 -10.65 -2.29
CA GLU A 110 -15.10 -10.05 -2.34
C GLU A 110 -15.34 -9.09 -1.16
N LYS A 111 -14.93 -9.50 0.05
CA LYS A 111 -15.04 -8.69 1.28
C LYS A 111 -14.23 -7.40 1.19
N ILE A 112 -12.98 -7.47 0.73
CA ILE A 112 -12.07 -6.31 0.73
C ILE A 112 -12.22 -5.43 -0.52
N TRP A 113 -12.87 -5.93 -1.58
CA TRP A 113 -13.00 -5.22 -2.86
C TRP A 113 -13.51 -3.78 -2.76
N PRO A 114 -14.59 -3.48 -2.01
CA PRO A 114 -15.06 -2.10 -1.88
C PRO A 114 -14.00 -1.14 -1.32
N THR A 115 -13.17 -1.63 -0.39
CA THR A 115 -12.06 -0.89 0.21
C THR A 115 -10.95 -0.64 -0.80
N LEU A 116 -10.55 -1.67 -1.55
CA LEU A 116 -9.53 -1.53 -2.61
C LEU A 116 -9.97 -0.56 -3.70
N LYS A 117 -11.23 -0.66 -4.14
CA LYS A 117 -11.78 0.23 -5.17
C LYS A 117 -11.68 1.69 -4.75
N LYS A 118 -12.19 2.05 -3.56
CA LYS A 118 -12.11 3.42 -3.04
C LYS A 118 -10.67 3.90 -2.89
N SER A 119 -9.79 3.03 -2.40
CA SER A 119 -8.37 3.36 -2.23
C SER A 119 -7.72 3.71 -3.57
N ILE A 120 -7.97 2.92 -4.59
CA ILE A 120 -7.41 3.17 -5.93
C ILE A 120 -8.04 4.41 -6.58
N GLU A 121 -9.33 4.68 -6.37
CA GLU A 121 -9.96 5.94 -6.81
C GLU A 121 -9.28 7.15 -6.18
N PHE A 122 -8.95 7.11 -4.88
CA PHE A 122 -8.16 8.15 -4.21
C PHE A 122 -6.77 8.30 -4.84
N VAL A 123 -6.04 7.21 -5.04
CA VAL A 123 -4.69 7.22 -5.63
C VAL A 123 -4.68 7.83 -7.03
N ILE A 124 -5.60 7.41 -7.89
CA ILE A 124 -5.71 7.92 -9.27
C ILE A 124 -6.14 9.38 -9.32
N SER A 125 -6.91 9.85 -8.33
CA SER A 125 -7.26 11.29 -8.25
C SER A 125 -6.04 12.21 -8.05
N GLY A 126 -4.90 11.66 -7.63
CA GLY A 126 -3.61 12.35 -7.53
C GLY A 126 -2.73 12.20 -8.78
N GLN A 127 -3.18 11.52 -9.85
CA GLN A 127 -2.39 11.41 -11.07
C GLN A 127 -2.42 12.72 -11.86
N THR A 128 -1.24 13.21 -12.23
CA THR A 128 -1.07 14.44 -13.02
C THR A 128 -1.23 14.18 -14.51
N ASP A 129 -1.39 15.24 -15.30
CA ASP A 129 -1.40 15.15 -16.77
C ASP A 129 -0.07 14.60 -17.34
N GLU A 130 1.02 14.71 -16.58
CA GLU A 130 2.34 14.17 -16.92
C GLU A 130 2.49 12.68 -16.56
N GLY A 131 1.51 12.10 -15.87
CA GLY A 131 1.41 10.68 -15.55
C GLY A 131 1.96 10.26 -14.20
N ASP A 132 2.79 11.10 -13.53
CA ASP A 132 3.21 10.87 -12.15
C ASP A 132 2.02 10.99 -11.20
N ILE A 133 2.13 10.38 -10.03
CA ILE A 133 1.12 10.48 -8.98
C ILE A 133 1.70 11.27 -7.82
N LEU A 134 0.99 12.34 -7.43
CA LEU A 134 1.36 13.20 -6.32
C LEU A 134 1.47 12.38 -5.03
N TRP A 135 2.49 12.71 -4.22
CA TRP A 135 2.86 11.91 -3.05
C TRP A 135 1.74 11.81 -2.02
N ALA A 136 1.15 12.96 -1.64
CA ALA A 136 0.17 12.95 -0.57
C ALA A 136 -0.80 14.15 -0.67
N LYS A 137 -1.95 14.04 0.00
CA LYS A 137 -2.70 15.19 0.49
C LYS A 137 -2.21 15.57 1.88
N ASP A 138 -2.13 16.86 2.13
CA ASP A 138 -1.78 17.42 3.44
C ASP A 138 -2.99 17.47 4.40
N ASN A 139 -2.79 18.02 5.59
CA ASN A 139 -3.82 18.19 6.61
C ASN A 139 -4.95 19.18 6.25
N ASN A 140 -4.81 19.93 5.14
CA ASN A 140 -5.83 20.82 4.60
C ASN A 140 -6.59 20.18 3.43
N GLU A 141 -6.36 18.91 3.15
CA GLU A 141 -6.91 18.14 2.00
C GLU A 141 -6.40 18.65 0.64
N GLU A 142 -5.26 19.35 0.61
CA GLU A 142 -4.63 19.85 -0.61
C GLU A 142 -3.53 18.90 -1.07
N TRP A 143 -3.42 18.69 -2.40
CA TRP A 143 -2.35 17.91 -2.97
C TRP A 143 -0.99 18.62 -2.79
N MET A 144 -0.03 17.89 -2.25
CA MET A 144 1.36 18.34 -2.22
C MET A 144 1.94 18.28 -3.64
N ASP A 145 2.52 19.39 -4.11
CA ASP A 145 3.01 19.52 -5.50
C ASP A 145 4.36 18.82 -5.70
N ASP A 146 4.43 17.55 -5.39
CA ASP A 146 5.59 16.71 -5.70
C ASP A 146 5.22 15.22 -5.76
N SER A 147 6.12 14.44 -6.36
CA SER A 147 5.99 12.99 -6.51
C SER A 147 7.27 12.29 -6.07
N LEU A 148 7.12 11.16 -5.38
CA LEU A 148 8.23 10.28 -5.00
C LEU A 148 8.44 9.20 -6.07
N LEU A 149 9.68 9.05 -6.57
CA LEU A 149 10.00 8.00 -7.53
C LEU A 149 9.72 6.60 -6.97
N THR A 150 10.16 6.33 -5.76
CA THR A 150 9.91 5.05 -5.06
C THR A 150 8.42 4.86 -4.76
N GLY A 151 7.71 5.92 -4.37
CA GLY A 151 6.27 5.91 -4.16
C GLY A 151 5.52 5.55 -5.45
N CYS A 152 5.83 6.24 -6.55
CA CYS A 152 5.24 5.97 -7.87
C CYS A 152 5.56 4.56 -8.38
N ALA A 153 6.77 4.04 -8.14
CA ALA A 153 7.12 2.66 -8.48
C ALA A 153 6.29 1.64 -7.69
N SER A 154 6.10 1.86 -6.38
CA SER A 154 5.22 1.04 -5.55
C SER A 154 3.77 1.10 -6.02
N ILE A 155 3.28 2.30 -6.35
CA ILE A 155 1.93 2.48 -6.88
C ILE A 155 1.78 1.71 -8.19
N PHE A 156 2.74 1.81 -9.12
CA PHE A 156 2.72 1.03 -10.36
C PHE A 156 2.53 -0.48 -10.12
N LYS A 157 3.28 -1.05 -9.17
CA LYS A 157 3.14 -2.45 -8.77
C LYS A 157 1.75 -2.72 -8.20
N SER A 158 1.27 -1.86 -7.31
CA SER A 158 -0.01 -2.01 -6.61
C SER A 158 -1.21 -1.90 -7.55
N LEU A 159 -1.18 -1.01 -8.56
CA LEU A 159 -2.20 -0.91 -9.60
C LEU A 159 -2.26 -2.17 -10.48
N ASN A 160 -1.10 -2.76 -10.81
CA ASN A 160 -1.06 -4.04 -11.50
C ASN A 160 -1.65 -5.18 -10.67
N ASP A 161 -1.43 -5.17 -9.35
CA ASP A 161 -1.99 -6.16 -8.44
C ASP A 161 -3.50 -5.97 -8.26
N PHE A 162 -3.98 -4.71 -8.18
CA PHE A 162 -5.41 -4.39 -8.23
C PHE A 162 -6.06 -4.94 -9.52
N ASN A 163 -5.45 -4.72 -10.68
CA ASN A 163 -5.96 -5.27 -11.95
C ASN A 163 -6.05 -6.81 -11.94
N LYS A 164 -5.11 -7.50 -11.28
CA LYS A 164 -5.17 -8.97 -11.11
C LYS A 164 -6.35 -9.37 -10.23
N ILE A 165 -6.60 -8.65 -9.15
CA ILE A 165 -7.75 -8.88 -8.27
C ILE A 165 -9.06 -8.64 -9.03
N ALA A 166 -9.18 -7.50 -9.73
CA ALA A 166 -10.35 -7.17 -10.54
C ALA A 166 -10.67 -8.27 -11.56
N LYS A 167 -9.67 -8.74 -12.29
CA LYS A 167 -9.83 -9.87 -13.23
C LYS A 167 -10.26 -11.15 -12.53
N THR A 168 -9.70 -11.46 -11.36
CA THR A 168 -10.03 -12.65 -10.59
C THR A 168 -11.49 -12.64 -10.14
N LEU A 169 -12.04 -11.44 -9.84
CA LEU A 169 -13.44 -11.24 -9.45
C LEU A 169 -14.39 -11.04 -10.65
N GLY A 170 -13.87 -10.94 -11.88
CA GLY A 170 -14.68 -10.71 -13.08
C GLY A 170 -15.11 -9.24 -13.28
N TYR A 171 -14.45 -8.29 -12.65
CA TYR A 171 -14.72 -6.84 -12.71
C TYR A 171 -13.82 -6.14 -13.73
N GLU A 172 -13.94 -6.51 -15.00
CA GLU A 172 -13.06 -6.01 -16.07
C GLU A 172 -13.23 -4.51 -16.35
N GLU A 173 -14.36 -3.91 -16.00
CA GLU A 173 -14.65 -2.48 -16.14
C GLU A 173 -13.79 -1.58 -15.24
N PHE A 174 -13.14 -2.16 -14.21
CA PHE A 174 -12.24 -1.45 -13.30
C PHE A 174 -10.76 -1.60 -13.67
N ILE A 175 -10.43 -2.18 -14.83
CA ILE A 175 -9.05 -2.37 -15.26
C ILE A 175 -8.41 -1.03 -15.67
N LEU A 176 -7.35 -0.68 -14.98
CA LEU A 176 -6.56 0.55 -15.17
C LEU A 176 -5.47 0.32 -16.20
N LYS A 177 -5.70 0.68 -17.46
CA LYS A 177 -4.71 0.51 -18.55
C LYS A 177 -3.93 1.79 -18.83
N GLU A 178 -4.65 2.88 -19.02
CA GLU A 178 -4.03 4.16 -19.37
C GLU A 178 -3.32 4.78 -18.16
N GLU A 179 -3.89 4.68 -16.97
CA GLU A 179 -3.31 5.18 -15.73
C GLU A 179 -1.95 4.52 -15.45
N ILE A 180 -1.89 3.19 -15.57
CA ILE A 180 -0.65 2.41 -15.39
C ILE A 180 0.38 2.74 -16.47
N LYS A 181 -0.06 2.87 -17.73
CA LYS A 181 0.81 3.23 -18.85
C LYS A 181 1.42 4.62 -18.67
N ASN A 182 0.60 5.61 -18.30
CA ASN A 182 1.04 6.99 -18.09
C ASN A 182 2.01 7.07 -16.90
N LEU A 183 1.71 6.36 -15.79
CA LEU A 183 2.61 6.29 -14.64
C LEU A 183 3.95 5.65 -15.00
N LYS A 184 3.94 4.56 -15.78
CA LYS A 184 5.17 3.92 -16.25
C LYS A 184 5.99 4.85 -17.14
N ASP A 185 5.34 5.57 -18.07
CA ASP A 185 6.00 6.54 -18.95
C ASP A 185 6.66 7.65 -18.12
N SER A 186 5.96 8.20 -17.15
CA SER A 186 6.52 9.22 -16.26
C SER A 186 7.75 8.72 -15.52
N ILE A 187 7.67 7.54 -14.88
CA ILE A 187 8.80 6.95 -14.14
C ILE A 187 10.01 6.72 -15.05
N THR A 188 9.77 6.28 -16.31
CA THR A 188 10.86 5.86 -17.20
C THR A 188 11.48 7.04 -17.96
N ASN A 189 10.67 8.02 -18.35
CA ASN A 189 11.05 9.02 -19.35
C ASN A 189 11.03 10.46 -18.81
N LYS A 190 10.51 10.73 -17.61
CA LYS A 190 10.34 12.09 -17.07
C LYS A 190 10.92 12.23 -15.67
N PRO A 191 12.25 12.03 -15.49
CA PRO A 191 12.88 12.08 -14.15
C PRO A 191 12.70 13.44 -13.45
N GLU A 192 12.48 14.52 -14.20
CA GLU A 192 12.23 15.87 -13.67
C GLU A 192 10.89 15.99 -12.94
N ARG A 193 10.02 14.98 -13.02
CA ARG A 193 8.74 14.96 -12.29
C ARG A 193 8.88 14.60 -10.83
N PHE A 194 10.06 14.12 -10.41
CA PHE A 194 10.32 13.65 -9.06
C PHE A 194 11.27 14.58 -8.32
N ASP A 195 11.10 14.71 -7.01
CA ASP A 195 11.92 15.54 -6.13
C ASP A 195 11.94 17.04 -6.53
N ARG A 196 10.78 17.59 -6.93
CA ARG A 196 10.67 18.99 -7.39
C ARG A 196 10.76 20.01 -6.27
N THR A 197 10.28 19.67 -5.09
CA THR A 197 10.12 20.60 -3.95
C THR A 197 11.05 20.27 -2.78
N TRP A 198 11.76 19.15 -2.85
CA TRP A 198 12.75 18.74 -1.83
C TRP A 198 14.07 18.32 -2.45
N GLU A 199 15.08 18.09 -1.59
CA GLU A 199 16.39 17.61 -2.03
C GLU A 199 16.27 16.25 -2.74
N SER A 200 16.93 16.10 -3.90
CA SER A 200 16.94 14.86 -4.68
C SER A 200 17.34 13.65 -3.84
N LYS A 201 16.56 12.60 -3.99
CA LYS A 201 16.79 11.31 -3.32
C LYS A 201 17.64 10.34 -4.15
N ALA A 202 18.12 10.75 -5.32
CA ALA A 202 18.93 9.91 -6.23
C ALA A 202 20.22 9.34 -5.57
N ARG A 203 20.67 9.92 -4.45
CA ARG A 203 21.76 9.37 -3.61
C ARG A 203 21.39 8.09 -2.86
N TYR A 204 20.10 7.83 -2.66
CA TYR A 204 19.64 6.64 -1.96
C TYR A 204 19.44 5.49 -2.96
N SER A 205 19.92 4.32 -2.58
CA SER A 205 19.85 3.14 -3.45
C SER A 205 18.41 2.76 -3.86
N MET A 206 17.42 3.03 -3.03
CA MET A 206 16.01 2.75 -3.35
C MET A 206 15.56 3.44 -4.63
N ASP A 207 15.98 4.67 -4.91
CA ASP A 207 15.54 5.42 -6.07
C ASP A 207 15.93 4.78 -7.41
N TRP A 208 16.98 3.98 -7.45
CA TRP A 208 17.42 3.34 -8.68
C TRP A 208 17.19 1.82 -8.75
N TYR A 209 17.06 1.10 -7.61
CA TYR A 209 16.75 -0.34 -7.67
C TYR A 209 15.27 -0.65 -7.47
N TYR A 210 14.52 0.18 -6.72
CA TYR A 210 13.15 -0.12 -6.34
C TYR A 210 12.17 -0.15 -7.54
N PRO A 211 12.26 0.75 -8.56
CA PRO A 211 11.49 0.64 -9.78
C PRO A 211 11.66 -0.72 -10.47
N VAL A 212 12.89 -1.24 -10.53
CA VAL A 212 13.19 -2.57 -11.11
C VAL A 212 12.48 -3.69 -10.31
N LEU A 213 12.47 -3.62 -8.98
CA LEU A 213 11.74 -4.59 -8.14
C LEU A 213 10.22 -4.51 -8.37
N CYS A 214 9.71 -3.34 -8.73
CA CYS A 214 8.30 -3.13 -9.05
C CYS A 214 7.91 -3.52 -10.49
N GLY A 215 8.87 -3.91 -11.34
CA GLY A 215 8.64 -4.39 -12.70
C GLY A 215 8.66 -3.29 -13.79
N ILE A 216 9.39 -2.22 -13.51
CA ILE A 216 9.63 -1.10 -14.45
C ILE A 216 10.98 -1.24 -15.12
#